data_9586fdc91a753698691d1207f859d980
#
_entry.id   9586fdc91a753698691d1207f859d980
#
_cell.length_a   1.000
_cell.length_b   1.000
_cell.length_c   1.000
_cell.angle_alpha   90.00
_cell.angle_beta   90.00
_cell.angle_gamma   90.00
#
_symmetry.space_group_name_H-M   'P 1'
#
loop_
_entity.id
_entity.type
_entity.pdbx_description
1 polymer ?
#
loop_
_entity_poly.entity_id
_entity_poly.type
_entity_poly.pdbx_seq_one_letter_code
_entity_poly.pdbx_strand_id
1 'polypeptide(L)'
;MQLRTPLALLGAAVLVLVGPPLLSTGGGTETGTQIPGLRFMVPNTPGGGYDITARTAAKNAEDAGLTHNIEVFNLPGAGGTVGLSRLVSEHGNGRLAMSMGLGVVGAVRSNDAPKTLADTTPIARLTEEQDVVVVAKDSPYKTIDELVGAWKEDPGKLPVGGGSAPGGPDHLAPMLMAQAAGIAPKDVNYIPFDGGGELLASILGDKVAFGVSGVGEYLDQIKAGELRLLAVTGPKRVAGLDAPTLQEAGYDVNFTNWRGIVAPPGLTEAERDKLTRLIEELHDSPEWRQSMKQNGWDDAFLTGDAFGDFLDAQDRRVVSVLKELGL
;
A
#
# COMPACT_ATOMS: atom_id res chain seq x y z
N MET A 1 78.43 -47.43 -40.38
CA MET A 1 79.21 -46.31 -39.91
C MET A 1 78.39 -45.08 -40.21
N GLN A 2 77.60 -44.62 -39.25
CA GLN A 2 76.62 -43.56 -39.47
C GLN A 2 77.15 -42.26 -38.86
N LEU A 3 77.24 -41.22 -39.68
CA LEU A 3 77.53 -39.86 -39.18
C LEU A 3 76.21 -39.17 -38.75
N ARG A 4 76.23 -38.67 -37.53
CA ARG A 4 75.16 -37.86 -37.04
C ARG A 4 75.58 -36.39 -37.14
N THR A 5 74.78 -35.60 -37.84
CA THR A 5 74.87 -34.13 -37.86
C THR A 5 73.95 -33.51 -36.77
N PRO A 6 74.36 -32.50 -36.03
CA PRO A 6 73.47 -31.84 -35.07
C PRO A 6 72.69 -30.71 -35.73
N LEU A 7 71.40 -30.71 -35.45
CA LEU A 7 70.43 -29.66 -35.87
C LEU A 7 70.51 -28.48 -34.89
N ALA A 8 70.82 -27.31 -35.36
CA ALA A 8 70.81 -26.07 -34.56
C ALA A 8 69.41 -25.53 -34.52
N LEU A 9 68.81 -25.44 -33.32
CA LEU A 9 67.55 -24.74 -33.03
C LEU A 9 67.80 -23.25 -32.83
N LEU A 10 67.31 -22.43 -33.79
CA LEU A 10 67.16 -20.99 -33.58
C LEU A 10 65.87 -20.76 -32.71
N GLY A 11 66.03 -20.31 -31.51
CA GLY A 11 64.96 -19.84 -30.66
C GLY A 11 64.56 -18.40 -31.01
N ALA A 12 63.38 -18.20 -31.57
CA ALA A 12 62.80 -16.89 -31.72
C ALA A 12 62.18 -16.47 -30.40
N ALA A 13 62.73 -15.47 -29.73
CA ALA A 13 62.14 -14.86 -28.56
C ALA A 13 60.96 -13.96 -28.95
N VAL A 14 59.75 -14.37 -28.67
CA VAL A 14 58.56 -13.52 -28.80
C VAL A 14 58.46 -12.65 -27.57
N LEU A 15 58.74 -11.36 -27.72
CA LEU A 15 58.53 -10.36 -26.69
C LEU A 15 57.02 -10.07 -26.61
N VAL A 16 56.34 -10.66 -25.63
CA VAL A 16 54.94 -10.32 -25.28
C VAL A 16 54.99 -9.04 -24.47
N LEU A 17 54.64 -7.91 -25.07
CA LEU A 17 54.35 -6.67 -24.37
C LEU A 17 53.04 -6.81 -23.66
N VAL A 18 53.10 -7.12 -22.35
CA VAL A 18 51.95 -7.06 -21.44
C VAL A 18 51.74 -5.57 -21.14
N GLY A 19 50.81 -4.93 -21.87
CA GLY A 19 50.31 -3.62 -21.51
C GLY A 19 49.56 -3.72 -20.16
N PRO A 20 49.53 -2.64 -19.36
CA PRO A 20 48.77 -2.61 -18.12
C PRO A 20 47.30 -2.88 -18.42
N PRO A 21 46.58 -3.61 -17.54
CA PRO A 21 45.16 -3.84 -17.72
C PRO A 21 44.45 -2.48 -17.73
N LEU A 22 43.76 -2.18 -18.82
CA LEU A 22 42.77 -1.12 -18.85
C LEU A 22 41.70 -1.49 -17.80
N LEU A 23 41.82 -0.91 -16.61
CA LEU A 23 40.71 -0.83 -15.68
C LEU A 23 39.60 -0.06 -16.39
N SER A 24 38.68 -0.81 -17.01
CA SER A 24 37.39 -0.29 -17.43
C SER A 24 36.68 0.13 -16.14
N THR A 25 36.86 1.38 -15.76
CA THR A 25 35.95 2.06 -14.87
C THR A 25 34.64 2.20 -15.62
N GLY A 26 33.82 1.15 -15.54
CA GLY A 26 32.37 1.25 -15.77
C GLY A 26 31.85 2.23 -14.72
N GLY A 27 31.94 3.52 -15.01
CA GLY A 27 31.23 4.55 -14.29
C GLY A 27 29.76 4.42 -14.61
N GLY A 28 29.09 3.43 -14.00
CA GLY A 28 27.69 3.56 -13.68
C GLY A 28 27.65 4.75 -12.72
N THR A 29 26.99 5.81 -13.09
CA THR A 29 26.59 6.85 -12.17
C THR A 29 25.77 6.15 -11.09
N GLU A 30 26.39 5.86 -9.93
CA GLU A 30 25.63 5.53 -8.72
C GLU A 30 24.73 6.72 -8.50
N THR A 31 23.47 6.61 -8.86
CA THR A 31 22.48 7.58 -8.44
C THR A 31 22.54 7.57 -6.91
N GLY A 32 22.72 8.72 -6.28
CA GLY A 32 22.94 8.84 -4.84
C GLY A 32 21.83 8.27 -3.94
N THR A 33 20.82 7.67 -4.55
CA THR A 33 19.61 7.09 -3.97
C THR A 33 19.66 5.57 -3.75
N GLN A 34 20.65 4.85 -4.32
CA GLN A 34 20.73 3.38 -4.12
C GLN A 34 20.91 3.00 -2.65
N ILE A 35 20.00 2.18 -2.12
CA ILE A 35 20.06 1.66 -0.75
C ILE A 35 20.20 0.13 -0.83
N PRO A 36 21.42 -0.41 -0.79
CA PRO A 36 21.64 -1.85 -0.86
C PRO A 36 20.96 -2.58 0.29
N GLY A 37 20.17 -3.61 -0.04
CA GLY A 37 19.45 -4.42 0.95
C GLY A 37 18.26 -3.69 1.60
N LEU A 38 17.67 -2.72 0.90
CA LEU A 38 16.40 -2.10 1.31
C LEU A 38 15.29 -3.14 1.38
N ARG A 39 14.50 -3.07 2.43
CA ARG A 39 13.36 -3.95 2.68
C ARG A 39 12.10 -3.14 2.93
N PHE A 40 11.02 -3.54 2.29
CA PHE A 40 9.68 -3.02 2.58
C PHE A 40 8.88 -4.04 3.38
N MET A 41 8.55 -3.68 4.61
CA MET A 41 7.64 -4.44 5.46
C MET A 41 6.19 -4.04 5.15
N VAL A 42 5.34 -5.03 5.02
CA VAL A 42 3.92 -4.86 4.72
C VAL A 42 3.12 -5.40 5.91
N PRO A 43 2.37 -4.56 6.64
CA PRO A 43 1.71 -4.96 7.88
C PRO A 43 0.35 -5.62 7.68
N ASN A 44 0.06 -6.15 6.50
CA ASN A 44 -1.15 -6.92 6.19
C ASN A 44 -0.82 -8.16 5.35
N THR A 45 -1.83 -8.98 5.06
CA THR A 45 -1.70 -10.17 4.21
C THR A 45 -1.41 -9.80 2.75
N PRO A 46 -0.77 -10.71 1.98
CA PRO A 46 -0.56 -10.50 0.55
C PRO A 46 -1.86 -10.19 -0.21
N GLY A 47 -1.77 -9.26 -1.17
CA GLY A 47 -2.90 -8.81 -1.99
C GLY A 47 -3.76 -7.71 -1.36
N GLY A 48 -3.48 -7.30 -0.11
CA GLY A 48 -4.09 -6.12 0.48
C GLY A 48 -3.43 -4.83 0.00
N GLY A 49 -4.07 -3.69 0.20
CA GLY A 49 -3.64 -2.41 -0.37
C GLY A 49 -2.22 -1.99 -0.01
N TYR A 50 -1.74 -2.27 1.21
CA TYR A 50 -0.34 -2.00 1.57
C TYR A 50 0.64 -2.89 0.80
N ASP A 51 0.25 -4.15 0.53
CA ASP A 51 1.07 -5.10 -0.23
C ASP A 51 1.16 -4.68 -1.70
N ILE A 52 0.04 -4.32 -2.31
CA ILE A 52 0.00 -3.81 -3.69
C ILE A 52 0.85 -2.55 -3.80
N THR A 53 0.71 -1.59 -2.86
CA THR A 53 1.49 -0.35 -2.86
C THR A 53 2.99 -0.62 -2.73
N ALA A 54 3.41 -1.44 -1.76
CA ALA A 54 4.82 -1.73 -1.51
C ALA A 54 5.48 -2.46 -2.69
N ARG A 55 4.81 -3.47 -3.26
CA ARG A 55 5.34 -4.22 -4.42
C ARG A 55 5.39 -3.36 -5.67
N THR A 56 4.39 -2.51 -5.90
CA THR A 56 4.38 -1.55 -7.00
C THR A 56 5.51 -0.53 -6.84
N ALA A 57 5.70 0.02 -5.64
CA ALA A 57 6.78 0.96 -5.36
C ALA A 57 8.16 0.32 -5.56
N ALA A 58 8.37 -0.90 -5.04
CA ALA A 58 9.62 -1.63 -5.21
C ALA A 58 9.91 -1.91 -6.70
N LYS A 59 8.93 -2.48 -7.41
CA LYS A 59 9.08 -2.78 -8.83
C LYS A 59 9.38 -1.52 -9.66
N ASN A 60 8.64 -0.44 -9.45
CA ASN A 60 8.83 0.79 -10.23
C ASN A 60 10.16 1.48 -9.91
N ALA A 61 10.64 1.43 -8.65
CA ALA A 61 11.96 1.92 -8.29
C ALA A 61 13.09 1.12 -8.98
N GLU A 62 12.91 -0.19 -9.11
CA GLU A 62 13.84 -1.07 -9.82
C GLU A 62 13.77 -0.86 -11.33
N ASP A 63 12.59 -0.79 -11.93
CA ASP A 63 12.37 -0.55 -13.36
C ASP A 63 12.93 0.83 -13.79
N ALA A 64 12.80 1.83 -12.93
CA ALA A 64 13.38 3.17 -13.14
C ALA A 64 14.89 3.24 -12.86
N GLY A 65 15.52 2.15 -12.42
CA GLY A 65 16.95 2.07 -12.14
C GLY A 65 17.41 2.84 -10.90
N LEU A 66 16.48 3.22 -10.01
CA LEU A 66 16.76 4.01 -8.80
C LEU A 66 17.44 3.17 -7.72
N THR A 67 17.12 1.89 -7.65
CA THR A 67 17.68 0.92 -6.70
C THR A 67 17.54 -0.50 -7.25
N HIS A 68 18.03 -1.50 -6.53
CA HIS A 68 17.99 -2.90 -6.95
C HIS A 68 17.68 -3.82 -5.76
N ASN A 69 16.95 -4.91 -6.03
CA ASN A 69 16.69 -5.99 -5.07
C ASN A 69 16.00 -5.51 -3.78
N ILE A 70 14.90 -4.78 -3.91
CA ILE A 70 14.05 -4.45 -2.76
C ILE A 70 13.30 -5.71 -2.32
N GLU A 71 13.57 -6.21 -1.13
CA GLU A 71 12.79 -7.29 -0.54
C GLU A 71 11.47 -6.75 0.00
N VAL A 72 10.34 -7.26 -0.47
CA VAL A 72 9.01 -6.97 0.08
C VAL A 72 8.51 -8.18 0.86
N PHE A 73 8.24 -8.03 2.15
CA PHE A 73 7.76 -9.11 3.01
C PHE A 73 6.57 -8.69 3.87
N ASN A 74 5.67 -9.64 4.14
CA ASN A 74 4.46 -9.40 4.92
C ASN A 74 4.65 -9.80 6.38
N LEU A 75 4.14 -8.96 7.30
CA LEU A 75 4.07 -9.21 8.73
C LEU A 75 2.69 -8.76 9.24
N PRO A 76 1.62 -9.52 8.95
CA PRO A 76 0.26 -9.17 9.33
C PRO A 76 0.04 -9.35 10.83
N GLY A 77 -1.03 -8.78 11.34
CA GLY A 77 -1.54 -8.97 12.69
C GLY A 77 -2.04 -7.70 13.35
N ALA A 78 -3.17 -7.82 14.02
CA ALA A 78 -3.84 -6.77 14.79
C ALA A 78 -3.96 -5.45 14.00
N GLY A 79 -4.43 -5.51 12.74
CA GLY A 79 -4.60 -4.33 11.89
C GLY A 79 -3.31 -3.60 11.54
N GLY A 80 -2.15 -4.29 11.64
CA GLY A 80 -0.83 -3.73 11.33
C GLY A 80 -0.02 -3.25 12.54
N THR A 81 -0.57 -3.29 13.76
CA THR A 81 0.17 -2.85 14.97
C THR A 81 1.31 -3.80 15.35
N VAL A 82 1.26 -5.08 14.94
CA VAL A 82 2.37 -6.02 15.05
C VAL A 82 3.55 -5.54 14.19
N GLY A 83 3.29 -5.22 12.92
CA GLY A 83 4.29 -4.66 12.00
C GLY A 83 4.87 -3.35 12.52
N LEU A 84 4.01 -2.44 13.00
CA LEU A 84 4.43 -1.16 13.58
C LEU A 84 5.36 -1.36 14.79
N SER A 85 5.00 -2.24 15.71
CA SER A 85 5.84 -2.56 16.88
C SER A 85 7.20 -3.13 16.47
N ARG A 86 7.21 -3.99 15.45
CA ARG A 86 8.46 -4.51 14.86
C ARG A 86 9.28 -3.39 14.23
N LEU A 87 8.68 -2.52 13.44
CA LEU A 87 9.38 -1.39 12.82
C LEU A 87 10.06 -0.51 13.87
N VAL A 88 9.33 -0.14 14.93
CA VAL A 88 9.86 0.71 16.01
C VAL A 88 11.02 0.02 16.76
N SER A 89 11.02 -1.32 16.86
CA SER A 89 12.12 -2.06 17.47
C SER A 89 13.42 -2.08 16.66
N GLU A 90 13.36 -1.76 15.36
CA GLU A 90 14.48 -1.70 14.43
C GLU A 90 15.21 -0.34 14.44
N HIS A 91 15.33 0.29 15.61
CA HIS A 91 15.93 1.62 15.78
C HIS A 91 17.24 1.81 15.01
N GLY A 92 17.33 2.88 14.21
CA GLY A 92 18.51 3.21 13.42
C GLY A 92 18.70 2.35 12.17
N ASN A 93 17.73 1.51 11.79
CA ASN A 93 17.84 0.67 10.60
C ASN A 93 17.36 1.42 9.34
N GLY A 94 18.28 2.12 8.67
CA GLY A 94 18.02 2.85 7.42
C GLY A 94 17.79 1.96 6.18
N ARG A 95 17.72 0.63 6.35
CA ARG A 95 17.41 -0.34 5.28
C ARG A 95 16.05 -0.99 5.43
N LEU A 96 15.22 -0.50 6.34
CA LEU A 96 13.87 -0.97 6.55
C LEU A 96 12.90 0.20 6.41
N ALA A 97 11.83 -0.02 5.65
CA ALA A 97 10.69 0.87 5.59
C ALA A 97 9.40 0.06 5.68
N MET A 98 8.30 0.68 6.07
CA MET A 98 6.99 0.02 6.18
C MET A 98 5.96 0.77 5.35
N SER A 99 5.26 0.05 4.48
CA SER A 99 4.05 0.54 3.82
C SER A 99 2.93 0.64 4.85
N MET A 100 2.24 1.76 4.90
CA MET A 100 1.19 2.01 5.88
C MET A 100 0.14 2.99 5.33
N GLY A 101 -0.90 3.21 6.10
CA GLY A 101 -1.97 4.14 5.78
C GLY A 101 -2.97 4.27 6.92
N LEU A 102 -4.16 4.75 6.60
CA LEU A 102 -5.21 5.03 7.57
C LEU A 102 -5.57 3.81 8.45
N GLY A 103 -5.45 2.59 7.90
CA GLY A 103 -5.72 1.35 8.64
C GLY A 103 -4.82 1.16 9.86
N VAL A 104 -3.52 1.48 9.76
CA VAL A 104 -2.60 1.40 10.90
C VAL A 104 -2.92 2.48 11.93
N VAL A 105 -3.28 3.70 11.49
CA VAL A 105 -3.72 4.78 12.40
C VAL A 105 -4.93 4.34 13.22
N GLY A 106 -5.94 3.77 12.55
CA GLY A 106 -7.14 3.25 13.21
C GLY A 106 -6.85 2.11 14.17
N ALA A 107 -6.05 1.13 13.73
CA ALA A 107 -5.71 -0.04 14.52
C ALA A 107 -4.91 0.32 15.79
N VAL A 108 -4.05 1.33 15.74
CA VAL A 108 -3.35 1.86 16.93
C VAL A 108 -4.36 2.28 17.99
N ARG A 109 -5.44 2.94 17.60
CA ARG A 109 -6.48 3.44 18.51
C ARG A 109 -7.42 2.33 19.00
N SER A 110 -7.89 1.48 18.08
CA SER A 110 -8.83 0.41 18.44
C SER A 110 -8.20 -0.72 19.25
N ASN A 111 -6.89 -0.91 19.19
CA ASN A 111 -6.17 -1.95 19.92
C ASN A 111 -5.41 -1.43 21.15
N ASP A 112 -5.52 -0.16 21.51
CA ASP A 112 -4.70 0.47 22.57
C ASP A 112 -3.21 0.13 22.41
N ALA A 113 -2.71 0.25 21.16
CA ALA A 113 -1.38 -0.23 20.82
C ALA A 113 -0.28 0.57 21.57
N PRO A 114 0.76 -0.09 22.12
CA PRO A 114 1.81 0.57 22.88
C PRO A 114 2.74 1.43 22.02
N LYS A 115 2.70 1.26 20.70
CA LYS A 115 3.45 2.02 19.71
C LYS A 115 2.51 2.71 18.74
N THR A 116 2.87 3.94 18.37
CA THR A 116 2.09 4.81 17.49
C THR A 116 2.92 5.26 16.29
N LEU A 117 2.33 5.95 15.34
CA LEU A 117 3.09 6.51 14.22
C LEU A 117 4.03 7.63 14.64
N ALA A 118 3.79 8.28 15.77
CA ALA A 118 4.72 9.25 16.36
C ALA A 118 6.06 8.61 16.81
N ASP A 119 6.09 7.28 17.01
CA ASP A 119 7.32 6.53 17.29
C ASP A 119 8.11 6.18 16.02
N THR A 120 7.73 6.63 14.84
CA THR A 120 8.36 6.30 13.56
C THR A 120 9.03 7.51 12.92
N THR A 121 9.78 7.30 11.83
CA THR A 121 10.29 8.36 10.97
C THR A 121 9.38 8.48 9.75
N PRO A 122 8.60 9.57 9.58
CA PRO A 122 7.80 9.81 8.37
C PRO A 122 8.71 9.96 7.15
N ILE A 123 8.40 9.23 6.07
CA ILE A 123 9.14 9.33 4.79
C ILE A 123 8.27 10.02 3.76
N ALA A 124 7.15 9.40 3.34
CA ALA A 124 6.25 10.00 2.36
C ALA A 124 4.82 9.45 2.46
N ARG A 125 3.83 10.30 2.19
CA ARG A 125 2.53 9.89 1.66
C ARG A 125 2.67 9.77 0.15
N LEU A 126 2.17 8.67 -0.43
CA LEU A 126 2.32 8.39 -1.85
C LEU A 126 1.04 8.67 -2.64
N THR A 127 -0.03 8.06 -2.21
CA THR A 127 -1.29 8.01 -2.97
C THR A 127 -2.48 8.14 -2.05
N GLU A 128 -3.61 8.48 -2.62
CA GLU A 128 -4.92 8.23 -2.05
C GLU A 128 -5.80 7.52 -3.06
N GLU A 129 -6.80 6.81 -2.58
CA GLU A 129 -7.78 6.12 -3.39
C GLU A 129 -9.15 6.18 -2.74
N GLN A 130 -10.16 5.93 -3.54
CA GLN A 130 -11.52 5.76 -3.05
C GLN A 130 -11.74 4.30 -2.67
N ASP A 131 -12.59 4.06 -1.69
CA ASP A 131 -13.11 2.73 -1.44
C ASP A 131 -14.30 2.45 -2.37
N VAL A 132 -14.50 1.18 -2.66
CA VAL A 132 -15.62 0.66 -3.44
C VAL A 132 -16.58 -0.10 -2.53
N VAL A 133 -17.88 0.05 -2.78
CA VAL A 133 -18.92 -0.78 -2.19
C VAL A 133 -19.27 -1.88 -3.18
N VAL A 134 -18.92 -3.13 -2.87
CA VAL A 134 -19.05 -4.27 -3.77
C VAL A 134 -19.85 -5.40 -3.17
N VAL A 135 -20.50 -6.16 -4.06
CA VAL A 135 -21.19 -7.40 -3.75
C VAL A 135 -20.75 -8.51 -4.70
N ALA A 136 -20.97 -9.77 -4.35
CA ALA A 136 -20.80 -10.87 -5.30
C ALA A 136 -21.73 -10.67 -6.52
N LYS A 137 -21.31 -11.16 -7.70
CA LYS A 137 -22.09 -11.01 -8.96
C LYS A 137 -23.53 -11.50 -8.86
N ASP A 138 -23.74 -12.57 -8.09
CA ASP A 138 -25.04 -13.24 -7.92
C ASP A 138 -25.86 -12.64 -6.76
N SER A 139 -25.34 -11.60 -6.08
CA SER A 139 -26.06 -10.89 -5.02
C SER A 139 -27.43 -10.38 -5.52
N PRO A 140 -28.48 -10.39 -4.68
CA PRO A 140 -29.76 -9.82 -5.01
C PRO A 140 -29.70 -8.29 -5.25
N TYR A 141 -28.73 -7.61 -4.64
CA TYR A 141 -28.59 -6.16 -4.71
C TYR A 141 -27.89 -5.74 -6.01
N LYS A 142 -28.54 -4.88 -6.79
CA LYS A 142 -28.02 -4.39 -8.09
C LYS A 142 -27.64 -2.92 -8.05
N THR A 143 -28.17 -2.19 -7.07
CA THR A 143 -27.87 -0.78 -6.84
C THR A 143 -27.52 -0.54 -5.38
N ILE A 144 -26.89 0.60 -5.12
CA ILE A 144 -26.58 1.00 -3.74
C ILE A 144 -27.87 1.25 -2.93
N ASP A 145 -28.92 1.76 -3.56
CA ASP A 145 -30.20 2.01 -2.90
C ASP A 145 -30.89 0.71 -2.46
N GLU A 146 -30.86 -0.34 -3.29
CA GLU A 146 -31.38 -1.67 -2.92
C GLU A 146 -30.63 -2.25 -1.73
N LEU A 147 -29.29 -2.14 -1.73
CA LEU A 147 -28.45 -2.61 -0.60
C LEU A 147 -28.77 -1.81 0.67
N VAL A 148 -28.75 -0.49 0.60
CA VAL A 148 -29.00 0.36 1.76
C VAL A 148 -30.43 0.21 2.27
N GLY A 149 -31.42 0.05 1.38
CA GLY A 149 -32.81 -0.24 1.75
C GLY A 149 -32.91 -1.49 2.63
N ALA A 150 -32.34 -2.61 2.16
CA ALA A 150 -32.30 -3.85 2.93
C ALA A 150 -31.47 -3.74 4.22
N TRP A 151 -30.36 -3.00 4.17
CA TRP A 151 -29.52 -2.79 5.33
C TRP A 151 -30.21 -2.00 6.45
N LYS A 152 -31.06 -1.03 6.10
CA LYS A 152 -31.89 -0.30 7.07
C LYS A 152 -32.91 -1.17 7.79
N GLU A 153 -33.44 -2.20 7.13
CA GLU A 153 -34.41 -3.10 7.75
C GLU A 153 -33.81 -3.94 8.88
N ASP A 154 -32.57 -4.45 8.69
CA ASP A 154 -31.88 -5.24 9.71
C ASP A 154 -30.35 -5.14 9.53
N PRO A 155 -29.70 -4.10 10.06
CA PRO A 155 -28.26 -3.89 9.92
C PRO A 155 -27.41 -5.03 10.46
N GLY A 156 -27.90 -5.70 11.52
CA GLY A 156 -27.21 -6.80 12.16
C GLY A 156 -27.18 -8.09 11.34
N LYS A 157 -28.17 -8.29 10.45
CA LYS A 157 -28.25 -9.46 9.58
C LYS A 157 -27.58 -9.32 8.23
N LEU A 158 -27.24 -8.10 7.81
CA LEU A 158 -26.45 -7.85 6.60
C LEU A 158 -25.01 -7.50 7.00
N PRO A 159 -24.14 -8.50 7.23
CA PRO A 159 -22.77 -8.21 7.63
C PRO A 159 -22.00 -7.51 6.50
N VAL A 160 -21.32 -6.44 6.84
CA VAL A 160 -20.35 -5.78 5.97
C VAL A 160 -18.95 -6.25 6.31
N GLY A 161 -18.19 -6.65 5.31
CA GLY A 161 -16.78 -6.99 5.46
C GLY A 161 -15.87 -5.83 5.05
N GLY A 162 -14.75 -5.69 5.74
CA GLY A 162 -13.67 -4.77 5.36
C GLY A 162 -12.29 -5.37 5.60
N GLY A 163 -11.32 -5.01 4.76
CA GLY A 163 -9.94 -5.50 4.83
C GLY A 163 -9.09 -4.76 5.86
N SER A 164 -9.71 -4.08 6.84
CA SER A 164 -9.00 -3.37 7.90
C SER A 164 -9.66 -3.57 9.27
N ALA A 165 -8.86 -3.43 10.34
CA ALA A 165 -9.35 -3.45 11.70
C ALA A 165 -10.33 -2.27 11.97
N PRO A 166 -11.15 -2.34 13.04
CA PRO A 166 -11.95 -1.21 13.50
C PRO A 166 -11.12 0.08 13.60
N GLY A 167 -11.67 1.19 13.10
CA GLY A 167 -10.97 2.46 12.98
C GLY A 167 -10.17 2.64 11.70
N GLY A 168 -9.95 1.57 10.92
CA GLY A 168 -9.34 1.66 9.60
C GLY A 168 -10.31 2.09 8.49
N PRO A 169 -9.82 2.31 7.25
CA PRO A 169 -10.63 2.88 6.17
C PRO A 169 -11.87 2.03 5.86
N ASP A 170 -11.69 0.73 5.71
CA ASP A 170 -12.77 -0.19 5.33
C ASP A 170 -13.83 -0.36 6.44
N HIS A 171 -13.51 0.08 7.68
CA HIS A 171 -14.47 0.19 8.77
C HIS A 171 -15.14 1.57 8.77
N LEU A 172 -14.35 2.65 8.64
CA LEU A 172 -14.88 4.02 8.72
C LEU A 172 -15.84 4.31 7.55
N ALA A 173 -15.52 3.87 6.33
CA ALA A 173 -16.36 4.12 5.16
C ALA A 173 -17.77 3.55 5.31
N PRO A 174 -18.00 2.26 5.64
CA PRO A 174 -19.35 1.75 5.86
C PRO A 174 -20.03 2.36 7.09
N MET A 175 -19.29 2.75 8.15
CA MET A 175 -19.90 3.44 9.29
C MET A 175 -20.43 4.82 8.90
N LEU A 176 -19.67 5.59 8.12
CA LEU A 176 -20.11 6.88 7.57
C LEU A 176 -21.30 6.69 6.60
N MET A 177 -21.29 5.63 5.79
CA MET A 177 -22.41 5.28 4.92
C MET A 177 -23.68 4.93 5.73
N ALA A 178 -23.53 4.15 6.80
CA ALA A 178 -24.61 3.83 7.73
C ALA A 178 -25.21 5.10 8.35
N GLN A 179 -24.36 5.99 8.87
CA GLN A 179 -24.77 7.26 9.45
C GLN A 179 -25.53 8.14 8.44
N ALA A 180 -24.99 8.30 7.22
CA ALA A 180 -25.64 9.05 6.13
C ALA A 180 -26.97 8.42 5.69
N ALA A 181 -27.10 7.10 5.84
CA ALA A 181 -28.33 6.37 5.59
C ALA A 181 -29.33 6.42 6.77
N GLY A 182 -28.96 6.96 7.93
CA GLY A 182 -29.80 6.98 9.14
C GLY A 182 -29.81 5.65 9.90
N ILE A 183 -28.79 4.79 9.68
CA ILE A 183 -28.52 3.56 10.44
C ILE A 183 -27.55 3.94 11.56
N ALA A 184 -27.83 3.51 12.80
CA ALA A 184 -26.90 3.74 13.90
C ALA A 184 -25.64 2.85 13.71
N PRO A 185 -24.42 3.42 13.69
CA PRO A 185 -23.20 2.63 13.44
C PRO A 185 -22.99 1.46 14.38
N LYS A 186 -23.42 1.58 15.64
CA LYS A 186 -23.36 0.52 16.66
C LYS A 186 -24.21 -0.71 16.33
N ASP A 187 -25.21 -0.59 15.44
CA ASP A 187 -26.08 -1.68 15.04
C ASP A 187 -25.52 -2.42 13.80
N VAL A 188 -24.45 -1.89 13.20
CA VAL A 188 -23.80 -2.48 12.02
C VAL A 188 -22.97 -3.70 12.43
N ASN A 189 -23.19 -4.81 11.75
CA ASN A 189 -22.37 -6.02 11.89
C ASN A 189 -21.15 -5.92 10.95
N TYR A 190 -20.06 -5.35 11.45
CA TYR A 190 -18.80 -5.26 10.71
C TYR A 190 -17.90 -6.46 10.99
N ILE A 191 -17.40 -7.09 9.93
CA ILE A 191 -16.47 -8.23 10.01
C ILE A 191 -15.11 -7.79 9.47
N PRO A 192 -14.09 -7.61 10.34
CA PRO A 192 -12.74 -7.24 9.92
C PRO A 192 -11.98 -8.44 9.36
N PHE A 193 -11.17 -8.18 8.32
CA PHE A 193 -10.17 -9.07 7.74
C PHE A 193 -8.80 -8.40 7.74
N ASP A 194 -7.72 -9.18 7.67
CA ASP A 194 -6.34 -8.64 7.64
C ASP A 194 -5.90 -8.19 6.22
N GLY A 195 -6.85 -7.84 5.36
CA GLY A 195 -6.62 -7.30 4.01
C GLY A 195 -7.68 -7.72 2.99
N GLY A 196 -7.67 -7.05 1.84
CA GLY A 196 -8.66 -7.23 0.78
C GLY A 196 -8.70 -8.63 0.17
N GLY A 197 -7.59 -9.38 0.20
CA GLY A 197 -7.56 -10.75 -0.32
C GLY A 197 -8.44 -11.72 0.47
N GLU A 198 -8.42 -11.64 1.81
CA GLU A 198 -9.29 -12.45 2.67
C GLU A 198 -10.76 -12.00 2.57
N LEU A 199 -10.97 -10.68 2.51
CA LEU A 199 -12.29 -10.11 2.30
C LEU A 199 -12.90 -10.56 0.96
N LEU A 200 -12.12 -10.56 -0.14
CA LEU A 200 -12.57 -11.04 -1.45
C LEU A 200 -13.11 -12.48 -1.38
N ALA A 201 -12.35 -13.37 -0.76
CA ALA A 201 -12.79 -14.77 -0.58
C ALA A 201 -14.10 -14.87 0.22
N SER A 202 -14.28 -13.97 1.19
CA SER A 202 -15.50 -13.93 2.03
C SER A 202 -16.71 -13.37 1.29
N ILE A 203 -16.52 -12.38 0.39
CA ILE A 203 -17.58 -11.86 -0.48
C ILE A 203 -18.03 -12.94 -1.47
N LEU A 204 -17.06 -13.57 -2.17
CA LEU A 204 -17.34 -14.60 -3.17
C LEU A 204 -17.94 -15.87 -2.55
N GLY A 205 -17.68 -16.13 -1.27
CA GLY A 205 -18.20 -17.25 -0.50
C GLY A 205 -19.48 -16.95 0.29
N ASP A 206 -20.15 -15.80 0.06
CA ASP A 206 -21.37 -15.36 0.75
C ASP A 206 -21.25 -15.35 2.29
N LYS A 207 -20.05 -15.08 2.81
CA LYS A 207 -19.81 -14.94 4.27
C LYS A 207 -20.14 -13.54 4.78
N VAL A 208 -20.09 -12.55 3.90
CA VAL A 208 -20.52 -11.17 4.11
C VAL A 208 -21.50 -10.78 3.02
N ALA A 209 -22.45 -9.91 3.34
CA ALA A 209 -23.47 -9.47 2.38
C ALA A 209 -22.88 -8.51 1.33
N PHE A 210 -21.92 -7.69 1.74
CA PHE A 210 -21.18 -6.78 0.89
C PHE A 210 -19.82 -6.47 1.50
N GLY A 211 -18.92 -5.95 0.67
CA GLY A 211 -17.57 -5.53 1.08
C GLY A 211 -17.32 -4.06 0.79
N VAL A 212 -16.47 -3.45 1.62
CA VAL A 212 -15.93 -2.10 1.40
C VAL A 212 -14.41 -2.16 1.52
N SER A 213 -13.69 -1.74 0.49
CA SER A 213 -12.23 -1.66 0.47
C SER A 213 -11.73 -0.80 -0.69
N GLY A 214 -10.42 -0.57 -0.78
CA GLY A 214 -9.81 0.26 -1.81
C GLY A 214 -10.07 -0.25 -3.24
N VAL A 215 -10.32 0.68 -4.17
CA VAL A 215 -10.64 0.35 -5.57
C VAL A 215 -9.56 -0.51 -6.22
N GLY A 216 -8.27 -0.25 -5.91
CA GLY A 216 -7.15 -0.99 -6.49
C GLY A 216 -7.13 -2.48 -6.13
N GLU A 217 -7.75 -2.86 -5.01
CA GLU A 217 -7.79 -4.25 -4.55
C GLU A 217 -8.78 -5.12 -5.33
N TYR A 218 -9.82 -4.51 -5.96
CA TYR A 218 -10.93 -5.24 -6.61
C TYR A 218 -11.15 -4.89 -8.07
N LEU A 219 -10.30 -4.04 -8.63
CA LEU A 219 -10.46 -3.54 -9.99
C LEU A 219 -10.55 -4.67 -11.03
N ASP A 220 -9.73 -5.70 -10.89
CA ASP A 220 -9.70 -6.84 -11.82
C ASP A 220 -10.96 -7.70 -11.69
N GLN A 221 -11.43 -7.97 -10.47
CA GLN A 221 -12.64 -8.75 -10.20
C GLN A 221 -13.91 -8.00 -10.67
N ILE A 222 -13.93 -6.68 -10.52
CA ILE A 222 -15.01 -5.84 -11.03
C ILE A 222 -15.03 -5.89 -12.56
N LYS A 223 -13.87 -5.73 -13.22
CA LYS A 223 -13.74 -5.82 -14.69
C LYS A 223 -14.07 -7.22 -15.23
N ALA A 224 -13.72 -8.26 -14.48
CA ALA A 224 -14.06 -9.64 -14.82
C ALA A 224 -15.54 -9.98 -14.59
N GLY A 225 -16.30 -9.10 -13.92
CA GLY A 225 -17.70 -9.31 -13.57
C GLY A 225 -17.92 -10.36 -12.46
N GLU A 226 -16.89 -10.65 -11.66
CA GLU A 226 -16.98 -11.52 -10.48
C GLU A 226 -17.59 -10.78 -9.29
N LEU A 227 -17.28 -9.47 -9.19
CA LEU A 227 -17.88 -8.53 -8.25
C LEU A 227 -18.75 -7.52 -9.00
N ARG A 228 -19.87 -7.13 -8.39
CA ARG A 228 -20.67 -5.99 -8.81
C ARG A 228 -20.32 -4.78 -7.95
N LEU A 229 -19.88 -3.72 -8.60
CA LEU A 229 -19.66 -2.41 -8.00
C LEU A 229 -20.99 -1.68 -7.87
N LEU A 230 -21.33 -1.24 -6.65
CA LEU A 230 -22.58 -0.52 -6.38
C LEU A 230 -22.36 0.99 -6.23
N ALA A 231 -21.26 1.40 -5.60
CA ALA A 231 -20.90 2.79 -5.42
C ALA A 231 -19.41 2.96 -5.10
N VAL A 232 -18.91 4.19 -5.21
CA VAL A 232 -17.58 4.61 -4.74
C VAL A 232 -17.72 5.70 -3.66
N THR A 233 -16.74 5.77 -2.74
CA THR A 233 -16.84 6.63 -1.55
C THR A 233 -16.30 8.04 -1.75
N GLY A 234 -15.53 8.27 -2.80
CA GLY A 234 -14.87 9.56 -3.03
C GLY A 234 -15.74 10.60 -3.75
N PRO A 235 -15.16 11.79 -4.01
CA PRO A 235 -15.91 12.94 -4.52
C PRO A 235 -16.26 12.86 -6.01
N LYS A 236 -15.69 11.90 -6.75
CA LYS A 236 -15.86 11.73 -8.21
C LYS A 236 -15.92 10.25 -8.55
N ARG A 237 -16.59 9.91 -9.66
CA ARG A 237 -16.58 8.54 -10.20
C ARG A 237 -15.17 8.11 -10.57
N VAL A 238 -14.88 6.83 -10.44
CA VAL A 238 -13.60 6.26 -10.86
C VAL A 238 -13.64 6.04 -12.38
N ALA A 239 -12.60 6.53 -13.06
CA ALA A 239 -12.51 6.42 -14.52
C ALA A 239 -12.53 4.94 -14.98
N GLY A 240 -13.40 4.62 -15.93
CA GLY A 240 -13.55 3.27 -16.48
C GLY A 240 -14.39 2.31 -15.62
N LEU A 241 -14.99 2.78 -14.54
CA LEU A 241 -15.97 2.04 -13.74
C LEU A 241 -17.34 2.72 -13.84
N ASP A 242 -18.38 1.90 -14.03
CA ASP A 242 -19.77 2.38 -14.15
C ASP A 242 -20.48 2.23 -12.80
N ALA A 243 -20.23 3.17 -11.89
CA ALA A 243 -20.92 3.27 -10.62
C ALA A 243 -21.01 4.73 -10.16
N PRO A 244 -22.07 5.12 -9.44
CA PRO A 244 -22.19 6.44 -8.86
C PRO A 244 -21.23 6.60 -7.66
N THR A 245 -20.97 7.85 -7.29
CA THR A 245 -20.48 8.14 -5.94
C THR A 245 -21.62 7.99 -4.93
N LEU A 246 -21.29 7.78 -3.64
CA LEU A 246 -22.30 7.78 -2.58
C LEU A 246 -23.06 9.12 -2.55
N GLN A 247 -22.37 10.25 -2.80
CA GLN A 247 -23.02 11.57 -2.88
C GLN A 247 -24.00 11.68 -4.06
N GLU A 248 -23.66 11.16 -5.25
CA GLU A 248 -24.58 11.11 -6.40
C GLU A 248 -25.81 10.24 -6.11
N ALA A 249 -25.67 9.21 -5.28
CA ALA A 249 -26.77 8.35 -4.82
C ALA A 249 -27.56 8.95 -3.63
N GLY A 250 -27.23 10.17 -3.19
CA GLY A 250 -27.96 10.86 -2.12
C GLY A 250 -27.45 10.60 -0.71
N TYR A 251 -26.34 9.90 -0.55
CA TYR A 251 -25.69 9.68 0.75
C TYR A 251 -24.51 10.64 0.88
N ASP A 252 -24.54 11.55 1.88
CA ASP A 252 -23.48 12.55 2.09
C ASP A 252 -22.22 11.93 2.69
N VAL A 253 -21.51 11.17 1.87
CA VAL A 253 -20.23 10.54 2.19
C VAL A 253 -19.19 10.95 1.16
N ASN A 254 -18.11 11.52 1.65
CA ASN A 254 -16.89 11.77 0.87
C ASN A 254 -15.70 11.24 1.68
N PHE A 255 -15.18 10.09 1.27
CA PHE A 255 -14.14 9.38 1.98
C PHE A 255 -13.08 8.85 1.02
N THR A 256 -11.82 9.07 1.34
CA THR A 256 -10.65 8.53 0.64
C THR A 256 -9.70 7.87 1.63
N ASN A 257 -9.05 6.82 1.16
CA ASN A 257 -8.02 6.10 1.88
C ASN A 257 -6.65 6.48 1.30
N TRP A 258 -5.69 6.79 2.16
CA TRP A 258 -4.36 7.19 1.75
C TRP A 258 -3.33 6.12 2.12
N ARG A 259 -2.20 6.11 1.40
CA ARG A 259 -1.08 5.20 1.64
C ARG A 259 0.25 5.96 1.66
N GLY A 260 1.14 5.50 2.51
CA GLY A 260 2.45 6.12 2.69
C GLY A 260 3.51 5.13 3.17
N ILE A 261 4.68 5.67 3.41
CA ILE A 261 5.87 4.93 3.87
C ILE A 261 6.42 5.62 5.11
N VAL A 262 6.67 4.83 6.14
CA VAL A 262 7.41 5.24 7.35
C VAL A 262 8.63 4.34 7.53
N ALA A 263 9.61 4.83 8.29
CA ALA A 263 10.84 4.10 8.62
C ALA A 263 11.03 3.99 10.14
N PRO A 264 11.97 3.14 10.62
CA PRO A 264 12.30 3.04 12.04
C PRO A 264 12.69 4.39 12.65
N PRO A 265 12.51 4.56 13.96
CA PRO A 265 13.04 5.73 14.66
C PRO A 265 14.57 5.72 14.70
N GLY A 266 15.15 6.90 14.96
CA GLY A 266 16.59 7.04 15.22
C GLY A 266 17.47 6.90 13.98
N LEU A 267 16.92 7.11 12.79
CA LEU A 267 17.72 7.27 11.57
C LEU A 267 18.59 8.52 11.68
N THR A 268 19.80 8.45 11.13
CA THR A 268 20.58 9.66 10.85
C THR A 268 19.88 10.51 9.79
N GLU A 269 20.18 11.81 9.78
CA GLU A 269 19.66 12.72 8.75
C GLU A 269 20.00 12.23 7.33
N ALA A 270 21.22 11.75 7.13
CA ALA A 270 21.65 11.22 5.84
C ALA A 270 20.86 9.99 5.38
N GLU A 271 20.50 9.08 6.31
CA GLU A 271 19.70 7.90 6.00
C GLU A 271 18.25 8.29 5.68
N ARG A 272 17.66 9.17 6.48
CA ARG A 272 16.31 9.70 6.23
C ARG A 272 16.26 10.40 4.86
N ASP A 273 17.19 11.31 4.58
CA ASP A 273 17.24 12.06 3.34
C ASP A 273 17.44 11.15 2.12
N LYS A 274 18.20 10.06 2.30
CA LYS A 274 18.43 9.09 1.23
C LYS A 274 17.16 8.29 0.92
N LEU A 275 16.44 7.84 1.94
CA LEU A 275 15.12 7.20 1.77
C LEU A 275 14.10 8.15 1.15
N THR A 276 14.04 9.39 1.64
CA THR A 276 13.12 10.41 1.11
C THR A 276 13.40 10.68 -0.36
N ARG A 277 14.66 10.92 -0.75
CA ARG A 277 15.04 11.12 -2.16
C ARG A 277 14.69 9.94 -3.06
N LEU A 278 14.93 8.70 -2.61
CA LEU A 278 14.52 7.51 -3.36
C LEU A 278 13.03 7.52 -3.67
N ILE A 279 12.21 7.90 -2.68
CA ILE A 279 10.75 7.95 -2.85
C ILE A 279 10.30 9.16 -3.69
N GLU A 280 10.98 10.30 -3.61
CA GLU A 280 10.75 11.46 -4.48
C GLU A 280 11.07 11.12 -5.95
N GLU A 281 12.22 10.51 -6.22
CA GLU A 281 12.59 10.06 -7.57
C GLU A 281 11.64 8.97 -8.10
N LEU A 282 11.18 8.06 -7.24
CA LEU A 282 10.13 7.10 -7.59
C LEU A 282 8.84 7.80 -8.00
N HIS A 283 8.36 8.75 -7.19
CA HIS A 283 7.13 9.50 -7.46
C HIS A 283 7.19 10.23 -8.81
N ASP A 284 8.35 10.80 -9.13
CA ASP A 284 8.57 11.52 -10.38
C ASP A 284 8.77 10.62 -11.61
N SER A 285 8.92 9.30 -11.41
CA SER A 285 9.14 8.34 -12.49
C SER A 285 7.90 8.14 -13.37
N PRO A 286 8.08 7.89 -14.68
CA PRO A 286 6.99 7.50 -15.56
C PRO A 286 6.31 6.20 -15.15
N GLU A 287 7.08 5.24 -14.59
CA GLU A 287 6.63 3.92 -14.14
C GLU A 287 5.62 4.07 -13.02
N TRP A 288 5.91 4.93 -12.03
CA TRP A 288 5.00 5.19 -10.92
C TRP A 288 3.71 5.87 -11.38
N ARG A 289 3.82 6.90 -12.22
CA ARG A 289 2.64 7.59 -12.78
C ARG A 289 1.75 6.66 -13.58
N GLN A 290 2.33 5.72 -14.33
CA GLN A 290 1.58 4.69 -15.04
C GLN A 290 0.88 3.74 -14.07
N SER A 291 1.58 3.31 -13.02
CA SER A 291 1.03 2.42 -12.00
C SER A 291 -0.10 3.06 -11.21
N MET A 292 0.00 4.35 -10.85
CA MET A 292 -1.11 5.09 -10.23
C MET A 292 -2.37 5.03 -11.10
N LYS A 293 -2.22 5.27 -12.41
CA LYS A 293 -3.34 5.21 -13.36
C LYS A 293 -3.97 3.82 -13.45
N GLN A 294 -3.13 2.76 -13.46
CA GLN A 294 -3.59 1.37 -13.58
C GLN A 294 -4.35 0.92 -12.33
N ASN A 295 -3.95 1.38 -11.15
CA ASN A 295 -4.57 1.03 -9.88
C ASN A 295 -5.72 1.97 -9.46
N GLY A 296 -5.98 3.03 -10.23
CA GLY A 296 -7.01 4.01 -9.87
C GLY A 296 -6.62 4.89 -8.68
N TRP A 297 -5.32 5.07 -8.43
CA TRP A 297 -4.81 5.92 -7.37
C TRP A 297 -4.73 7.38 -7.81
N ASP A 298 -5.14 8.27 -6.94
CA ASP A 298 -4.92 9.71 -7.07
C ASP A 298 -3.57 10.09 -6.44
N ASP A 299 -2.91 11.09 -7.00
CA ASP A 299 -1.67 11.64 -6.46
C ASP A 299 -1.94 12.41 -5.18
N ALA A 300 -1.23 12.03 -4.12
CA ALA A 300 -1.37 12.63 -2.80
C ALA A 300 -0.02 12.86 -2.13
N PHE A 301 1.01 13.10 -2.94
CA PHE A 301 2.40 13.11 -2.50
C PHE A 301 2.71 14.20 -1.47
N LEU A 302 3.30 13.79 -0.35
CA LEU A 302 3.86 14.65 0.70
C LEU A 302 5.10 13.98 1.26
N THR A 303 6.15 14.75 1.61
CA THR A 303 7.35 14.24 2.26
C THR A 303 7.71 15.05 3.50
N GLY A 304 8.66 14.54 4.29
CA GLY A 304 9.26 15.23 5.42
C GLY A 304 8.25 15.70 6.47
N ASP A 305 8.43 16.93 6.94
CA ASP A 305 7.62 17.50 8.02
C ASP A 305 6.13 17.63 7.63
N ALA A 306 5.85 17.94 6.34
CA ALA A 306 4.47 18.01 5.85
C ALA A 306 3.74 16.65 5.96
N PHE A 307 4.44 15.54 5.76
CA PHE A 307 3.85 14.22 5.99
C PHE A 307 3.72 13.92 7.49
N GLY A 308 4.66 14.34 8.32
CA GLY A 308 4.55 14.25 9.79
C GLY A 308 3.31 14.97 10.31
N ASP A 309 3.11 16.23 9.93
CA ASP A 309 1.93 17.02 10.29
C ASP A 309 0.62 16.37 9.82
N PHE A 310 0.65 15.78 8.63
CA PHE A 310 -0.49 15.03 8.09
C PHE A 310 -0.81 13.80 8.94
N LEU A 311 0.19 13.01 9.38
CA LEU A 311 -0.01 11.84 10.25
C LEU A 311 -0.67 12.26 11.58
N ASP A 312 -0.20 13.33 12.19
CA ASP A 312 -0.78 13.88 13.43
C ASP A 312 -2.22 14.33 13.23
N ALA A 313 -2.52 14.95 12.10
CA ALA A 313 -3.89 15.34 11.74
C ALA A 313 -4.81 14.13 11.54
N GLN A 314 -4.32 13.08 10.89
CA GLN A 314 -5.08 11.85 10.69
C GLN A 314 -5.36 11.12 12.00
N ASP A 315 -4.40 11.06 12.91
CA ASP A 315 -4.60 10.47 14.23
C ASP A 315 -5.74 11.19 14.99
N ARG A 316 -5.70 12.53 15.05
CA ARG A 316 -6.78 13.32 15.65
C ARG A 316 -8.13 13.11 14.98
N ARG A 317 -8.15 13.03 13.62
CA ARG A 317 -9.36 12.78 12.85
C ARG A 317 -9.99 11.44 13.18
N VAL A 318 -9.19 10.35 13.22
CA VAL A 318 -9.69 9.01 13.57
C VAL A 318 -10.33 9.01 14.95
N VAL A 319 -9.68 9.59 15.95
CA VAL A 319 -10.24 9.71 17.32
C VAL A 319 -11.57 10.45 17.29
N SER A 320 -11.67 11.57 16.55
CA SER A 320 -12.93 12.36 16.47
C SER A 320 -14.04 11.53 15.82
N VAL A 321 -13.76 10.89 14.67
CA VAL A 321 -14.75 10.12 13.93
C VAL A 321 -15.24 8.91 14.74
N LEU A 322 -14.32 8.17 15.39
CA LEU A 322 -14.72 7.03 16.23
C LEU A 322 -15.65 7.50 17.38
N LYS A 323 -15.33 8.60 18.03
CA LYS A 323 -16.18 9.18 19.08
C LYS A 323 -17.55 9.62 18.55
N GLU A 324 -17.61 10.26 17.38
CA GLU A 324 -18.88 10.69 16.75
C GLU A 324 -19.75 9.47 16.36
N LEU A 325 -19.12 8.39 15.97
CA LEU A 325 -19.79 7.11 15.65
C LEU A 325 -20.19 6.32 16.91
N GLY A 326 -19.76 6.75 18.09
CA GLY A 326 -20.04 6.07 19.37
C GLY A 326 -19.21 4.78 19.56
N LEU A 327 -18.02 4.76 18.97
CA LEU A 327 -17.09 3.62 18.94
C LEU A 327 -15.83 3.90 19.75
#